data_f04f5561c1e18a169888881f0a641317
#
_entry.id   f04f5561c1e18a169888881f0a641317
#
_cell.length_a   1.000
_cell.length_b   1.000
_cell.length_c   1.000
_cell.angle_alpha   90.00
_cell.angle_beta   90.00
_cell.angle_gamma   90.00
#
_symmetry.space_group_name_H-M   'P 1'
#
loop_
_entity.id
_entity.type
_entity.pdbx_description
1 polymer ?
#
loop_
_entity_poly.entity_id
_entity_poly.type
_entity_poly.pdbx_seq_one_letter_code
_entity_poly.pdbx_strand_id
1 'polypeptide(L)'
;MRYQLFNRLNTGSSPLAPQEIRNCVFTGLFNSLLQELAQNSDFNKLINPTQKQIDEMFLEELVLRFFAFKDNFNDLVVEKSIQDFLSTYMKSINNEKVNIASYREDFLKVMKFLSDDCFDFKIFRAKNGLFTPNIYDTVMIMSHKFFEKYKTNPTNFKSKIDLLESDIDYKEASGSST
;
A
#
# COMPACT_ATOMS: atom_id res chain seq x y z
N MET A 1 5.40 22.66 2.19
CA MET A 1 5.95 23.42 3.34
C MET A 1 5.50 22.88 4.72
N ARG A 2 4.19 22.66 5.02
CA ARG A 2 3.73 22.15 6.33
C ARG A 2 4.32 20.77 6.68
N TYR A 3 4.27 19.79 5.79
CA TYR A 3 4.82 18.45 6.01
C TYR A 3 6.31 18.48 6.36
N GLN A 4 7.12 19.22 5.61
CA GLN A 4 8.56 19.33 5.88
C GLN A 4 8.86 20.03 7.22
N LEU A 5 8.03 20.98 7.63
CA LEU A 5 8.15 21.62 8.94
C LEU A 5 7.84 20.65 10.07
N PHE A 6 6.73 19.90 9.96
CA PHE A 6 6.36 18.86 10.92
C PHE A 6 7.44 17.78 11.04
N ASN A 7 7.99 17.32 9.90
CA ASN A 7 9.04 16.32 9.90
C ASN A 7 10.34 16.82 10.59
N ARG A 8 10.66 18.11 10.46
CA ARG A 8 11.80 18.74 11.15
C ARG A 8 11.57 18.94 12.65
N LEU A 9 10.34 19.20 13.05
CA LEU A 9 9.98 19.39 14.46
C LEU A 9 9.80 18.04 15.19
N ASN A 10 9.67 16.96 14.46
CA ASN A 10 9.50 15.59 14.98
C ASN A 10 10.83 14.98 15.46
N THR A 11 11.56 15.72 16.29
CA THR A 11 12.87 15.30 16.85
C THR A 11 12.79 14.92 18.33
N GLY A 12 11.57 14.70 18.85
CA GLY A 12 11.33 14.33 20.24
C GLY A 12 11.78 12.92 20.60
N SER A 13 11.62 12.53 21.84
CA SER A 13 11.98 11.21 22.38
C SER A 13 11.17 10.06 21.77
N SER A 14 10.03 10.36 21.15
CA SER A 14 9.21 9.41 20.38
C SER A 14 8.72 10.10 19.10
N PRO A 15 9.50 10.08 18.03
CA PRO A 15 9.11 10.70 16.78
C PRO A 15 7.87 10.00 16.17
N LEU A 16 6.96 10.81 15.62
CA LEU A 16 5.79 10.31 14.88
C LEU A 16 6.23 9.55 13.62
N ALA A 17 5.52 8.48 13.29
CA ALA A 17 5.71 7.80 12.01
C ALA A 17 5.31 8.70 10.84
N PRO A 18 5.88 8.48 9.63
CA PRO A 18 5.58 9.30 8.46
C PRO A 18 4.09 9.39 8.13
N GLN A 19 3.31 8.33 8.34
CA GLN A 19 1.87 8.35 8.09
C GLN A 19 1.10 9.15 9.13
N GLU A 20 1.51 9.14 10.40
CA GLU A 20 0.91 9.99 11.42
C GLU A 20 1.06 11.47 11.06
N ILE A 21 2.25 11.86 10.55
CA ILE A 21 2.49 13.22 10.08
C ILE A 21 1.60 13.55 8.89
N ARG A 22 1.46 12.63 7.91
CA ARG A 22 0.56 12.83 6.75
C ARG A 22 -0.90 13.01 7.19
N ASN A 23 -1.38 12.19 8.12
CA ASN A 23 -2.74 12.29 8.64
C ASN A 23 -3.02 13.65 9.30
N CYS A 24 -2.04 14.24 9.98
CA CYS A 24 -2.16 15.57 10.58
C CYS A 24 -2.12 16.70 9.54
N VAL A 25 -1.33 16.57 8.49
CA VAL A 25 -1.07 17.66 7.53
C VAL A 25 -2.08 17.68 6.39
N PHE A 26 -2.51 16.52 5.93
CA PHE A 26 -3.36 16.33 4.75
C PHE A 26 -4.75 15.81 5.17
N THR A 27 -5.48 16.66 5.89
CA THR A 27 -6.87 16.36 6.29
C THR A 27 -7.82 16.48 5.10
N GLY A 28 -8.92 15.71 5.09
CA GLY A 28 -9.92 15.76 4.02
C GLY A 28 -10.55 14.41 3.72
N LEU A 29 -11.43 14.37 2.71
CA LEU A 29 -12.20 13.16 2.37
C LEU A 29 -11.31 11.98 1.98
N PHE A 30 -10.20 12.23 1.29
CA PHE A 30 -9.28 11.18 0.91
C PHE A 30 -8.57 10.58 2.15
N ASN A 31 -8.12 11.42 3.08
CA ASN A 31 -7.54 10.92 4.34
C ASN A 31 -8.55 10.11 5.16
N SER A 32 -9.81 10.56 5.23
CA SER A 32 -10.88 9.81 5.89
C SER A 32 -11.12 8.46 5.21
N LEU A 33 -11.02 8.40 3.88
CA LEU A 33 -11.10 7.13 3.14
C LEU A 33 -9.94 6.18 3.50
N LEU A 34 -8.71 6.68 3.62
CA LEU A 34 -7.58 5.84 4.03
C LEU A 34 -7.83 5.21 5.40
N GLN A 35 -8.30 6.01 6.36
CA GLN A 35 -8.64 5.54 7.71
C GLN A 35 -9.79 4.53 7.71
N GLU A 36 -10.83 4.76 6.91
CA GLU A 36 -11.94 3.82 6.74
C GLU A 36 -11.47 2.47 6.18
N LEU A 37 -10.70 2.50 5.09
CA LEU A 37 -10.24 1.28 4.41
C LEU A 37 -9.20 0.51 5.24
N ALA A 38 -8.41 1.18 6.04
CA ALA A 38 -7.49 0.55 6.98
C ALA A 38 -8.21 -0.32 8.04
N GLN A 39 -9.49 -0.06 8.30
CA GLN A 39 -10.32 -0.86 9.22
C GLN A 39 -10.99 -2.06 8.54
N ASN A 40 -10.79 -2.28 7.24
CA ASN A 40 -11.37 -3.41 6.53
C ASN A 40 -10.90 -4.74 7.13
N SER A 41 -11.84 -5.63 7.46
CA SER A 41 -11.54 -6.88 8.18
C SER A 41 -10.69 -7.85 7.37
N ASP A 42 -10.92 -7.94 6.05
CA ASP A 42 -10.15 -8.85 5.18
C ASP A 42 -8.74 -8.30 4.98
N PHE A 43 -8.60 -6.99 4.83
CA PHE A 43 -7.31 -6.33 4.79
C PHE A 43 -6.50 -6.60 6.07
N ASN A 44 -7.10 -6.41 7.24
CA ASN A 44 -6.45 -6.67 8.52
C ASN A 44 -6.01 -8.14 8.66
N LYS A 45 -6.83 -9.10 8.23
CA LYS A 45 -6.46 -10.53 8.23
C LYS A 45 -5.26 -10.82 7.34
N LEU A 46 -5.23 -10.24 6.13
CA LEU A 46 -4.14 -10.43 5.17
C LEU A 46 -2.84 -9.76 5.60
N ILE A 47 -2.90 -8.57 6.16
CA ILE A 47 -1.69 -7.86 6.67
C ILE A 47 -1.21 -8.49 7.96
N ASN A 48 -2.11 -8.88 8.86
CA ASN A 48 -1.82 -9.39 10.20
C ASN A 48 -0.82 -8.47 10.93
N PRO A 49 -1.20 -7.20 11.20
CA PRO A 49 -0.30 -6.19 11.74
C PRO A 49 0.02 -6.44 13.21
N THR A 50 1.20 -6.04 13.64
CA THR A 50 1.54 -5.93 15.06
C THR A 50 0.89 -4.71 15.69
N GLN A 51 0.75 -4.67 17.03
CA GLN A 51 0.21 -3.50 17.73
C GLN A 51 1.01 -2.23 17.40
N LYS A 52 2.33 -2.30 17.36
CA LYS A 52 3.19 -1.19 16.97
C LYS A 52 2.87 -0.65 15.58
N GLN A 53 2.63 -1.52 14.60
CA GLN A 53 2.25 -1.11 13.25
C GLN A 53 0.88 -0.42 13.21
N ILE A 54 -0.06 -0.86 14.04
CA ILE A 54 -1.37 -0.19 14.18
C ILE A 54 -1.17 1.21 14.77
N ASP A 55 -0.40 1.33 15.85
CA ASP A 55 -0.12 2.59 16.52
C ASP A 55 0.59 3.60 15.59
N GLU A 56 1.46 3.13 14.71
CA GLU A 56 2.20 3.91 13.72
C GLU A 56 1.41 4.20 12.41
N MET A 57 0.10 3.92 12.37
CA MET A 57 -0.76 4.12 11.19
C MET A 57 -0.27 3.38 9.92
N PHE A 58 0.37 2.22 10.12
CA PHE A 58 0.96 1.45 9.02
C PHE A 58 -0.09 0.97 8.00
N LEU A 59 -1.29 0.61 8.45
CA LEU A 59 -2.37 0.16 7.57
C LEU A 59 -2.84 1.28 6.63
N GLU A 60 -2.97 2.50 7.15
CA GLU A 60 -3.29 3.68 6.35
C GLU A 60 -2.19 3.98 5.32
N GLU A 61 -0.91 3.81 5.68
CA GLU A 61 0.20 3.95 4.73
C GLU A 61 0.09 2.91 3.61
N LEU A 62 -0.25 1.66 3.92
CA LEU A 62 -0.42 0.61 2.91
C LEU A 62 -1.57 0.92 1.95
N VAL A 63 -2.71 1.40 2.45
CA VAL A 63 -3.83 1.85 1.60
C VAL A 63 -3.39 3.01 0.70
N LEU A 64 -2.67 3.99 1.26
CA LEU A 64 -2.10 5.11 0.49
C LEU A 64 -1.14 4.63 -0.59
N ARG A 65 -0.24 3.66 -0.29
CA ARG A 65 0.67 3.05 -1.26
C ARG A 65 -0.09 2.45 -2.44
N PHE A 66 -1.14 1.68 -2.16
CA PHE A 66 -1.96 1.08 -3.22
C PHE A 66 -2.48 2.15 -4.19
N PHE A 67 -3.08 3.22 -3.71
CA PHE A 67 -3.60 4.27 -4.58
C PHE A 67 -2.50 5.04 -5.31
N ALA A 68 -1.43 5.39 -4.61
CA ALA A 68 -0.32 6.11 -5.20
C ALA A 68 0.32 5.33 -6.36
N PHE A 69 0.56 4.03 -6.18
CA PHE A 69 1.11 3.19 -7.24
C PHE A 69 0.09 2.87 -8.33
N LYS A 70 -1.19 2.69 -8.00
CA LYS A 70 -2.26 2.48 -8.99
C LYS A 70 -2.35 3.66 -9.97
N ASP A 71 -2.39 4.88 -9.44
CA ASP A 71 -2.60 6.08 -10.24
C ASP A 71 -1.34 6.50 -11.05
N ASN A 72 -0.15 6.12 -10.57
CA ASN A 72 1.12 6.44 -11.24
C ASN A 72 1.78 5.23 -11.91
N PHE A 73 1.05 4.16 -12.19
CA PHE A 73 1.62 2.89 -12.66
C PHE A 73 2.48 3.02 -13.92
N ASN A 74 2.07 3.85 -14.88
CA ASN A 74 2.77 4.00 -16.16
C ASN A 74 3.90 5.05 -16.11
N ASP A 75 3.85 5.97 -15.16
CA ASP A 75 4.74 7.14 -15.08
C ASP A 75 5.47 7.19 -13.73
N LEU A 76 5.72 6.02 -13.14
CA LEU A 76 6.31 5.94 -11.82
C LEU A 76 7.75 6.48 -11.82
N VAL A 77 7.92 7.71 -11.35
CA VAL A 77 9.22 8.31 -11.05
C VAL A 77 9.34 8.50 -9.55
N VAL A 78 10.01 7.59 -8.89
CA VAL A 78 10.36 7.75 -7.46
C VAL A 78 11.64 8.57 -7.36
N GLU A 79 11.50 9.90 -7.31
CA GLU A 79 12.65 10.82 -7.42
C GLU A 79 13.62 10.77 -6.23
N LYS A 80 13.14 10.53 -5.01
CA LYS A 80 13.97 10.62 -3.79
C LYS A 80 13.76 9.47 -2.84
N SER A 81 12.55 9.32 -2.31
CA SER A 81 12.18 8.27 -1.39
C SER A 81 10.70 7.92 -1.55
N ILE A 82 10.33 6.72 -1.12
CA ILE A 82 8.92 6.32 -1.08
C ILE A 82 8.09 7.26 -0.19
N GLN A 83 8.66 7.78 0.89
CA GLN A 83 7.97 8.68 1.81
C GLN A 83 7.69 10.05 1.17
N ASP A 84 8.62 10.57 0.36
CA ASP A 84 8.43 11.81 -0.41
C ASP A 84 7.40 11.60 -1.52
N PHE A 85 7.45 10.48 -2.24
CA PHE A 85 6.47 10.10 -3.24
C PHE A 85 5.05 10.05 -2.66
N LEU A 86 4.83 9.33 -1.56
CA LEU A 86 3.53 9.23 -0.90
C LEU A 86 3.02 10.60 -0.40
N SER A 87 3.92 11.42 0.12
CA SER A 87 3.55 12.76 0.61
C SER A 87 3.18 13.71 -0.53
N THR A 88 3.89 13.61 -1.66
CA THR A 88 3.59 14.37 -2.87
C THR A 88 2.25 13.94 -3.46
N TYR A 89 2.01 12.64 -3.58
CA TYR A 89 0.75 12.08 -4.04
C TYR A 89 -0.43 12.54 -3.15
N MET A 90 -0.32 12.39 -1.82
CA MET A 90 -1.38 12.80 -0.90
C MET A 90 -1.69 14.29 -0.96
N LYS A 91 -0.68 15.12 -1.23
CA LYS A 91 -0.84 16.56 -1.45
C LYS A 91 -1.60 16.85 -2.76
N SER A 92 -1.28 16.16 -3.86
CA SER A 92 -1.98 16.35 -5.16
C SER A 92 -3.44 15.94 -5.06
N ILE A 93 -3.71 14.75 -4.54
CA ILE A 93 -5.08 14.22 -4.38
C ILE A 93 -5.97 15.13 -3.52
N ASN A 94 -5.44 15.73 -2.46
CA ASN A 94 -6.21 16.65 -1.62
C ASN A 94 -6.59 17.96 -2.33
N ASN A 95 -5.87 18.34 -3.38
CA ASN A 95 -6.18 19.52 -4.19
C ASN A 95 -7.11 19.21 -5.37
N GLU A 96 -7.35 17.95 -5.67
CA GLU A 96 -8.17 17.49 -6.78
C GLU A 96 -9.58 17.10 -6.31
N LYS A 97 -10.56 17.23 -7.21
CA LYS A 97 -11.91 16.69 -6.99
C LYS A 97 -11.94 15.22 -7.41
N VAL A 98 -11.38 14.36 -6.57
CA VAL A 98 -11.36 12.92 -6.83
C VAL A 98 -12.69 12.25 -6.49
N ASN A 99 -13.04 11.21 -7.23
CA ASN A 99 -14.21 10.39 -6.95
C ASN A 99 -13.90 9.38 -5.84
N ILE A 100 -14.15 9.75 -4.59
CA ILE A 100 -13.90 8.90 -3.40
C ILE A 100 -14.63 7.54 -3.49
N ALA A 101 -15.82 7.49 -4.12
CA ALA A 101 -16.53 6.22 -4.29
C ALA A 101 -15.78 5.25 -5.20
N SER A 102 -15.20 5.73 -6.31
CA SER A 102 -14.39 4.91 -7.21
C SER A 102 -13.14 4.36 -6.51
N TYR A 103 -12.44 5.17 -5.71
CA TYR A 103 -11.29 4.71 -4.92
C TYR A 103 -11.67 3.61 -3.94
N ARG A 104 -12.80 3.78 -3.24
CA ARG A 104 -13.34 2.76 -2.33
C ARG A 104 -13.64 1.46 -3.07
N GLU A 105 -14.32 1.54 -4.21
CA GLU A 105 -14.68 0.37 -5.03
C GLU A 105 -13.45 -0.39 -5.51
N ASP A 106 -12.42 0.32 -6.00
CA ASP A 106 -11.17 -0.30 -6.45
C ASP A 106 -10.49 -1.10 -5.32
N PHE A 107 -10.38 -0.51 -4.13
CA PHE A 107 -9.77 -1.19 -2.99
C PHE A 107 -10.60 -2.40 -2.55
N LEU A 108 -11.91 -2.24 -2.37
CA LEU A 108 -12.79 -3.32 -1.93
C LEU A 108 -12.85 -4.47 -2.94
N LYS A 109 -12.79 -4.17 -4.24
CA LYS A 109 -12.70 -5.17 -5.31
C LYS A 109 -11.44 -6.03 -5.17
N VAL A 110 -10.30 -5.41 -4.89
CA VAL A 110 -9.04 -6.12 -4.65
C VAL A 110 -9.12 -6.95 -3.37
N MET A 111 -9.64 -6.38 -2.29
CA MET A 111 -9.79 -7.11 -1.02
C MET A 111 -10.70 -8.33 -1.17
N LYS A 112 -11.83 -8.18 -1.84
CA LYS A 112 -12.74 -9.30 -2.13
C LYS A 112 -12.05 -10.42 -2.92
N PHE A 113 -11.20 -10.07 -3.88
CA PHE A 113 -10.43 -11.05 -4.65
C PHE A 113 -9.39 -11.76 -3.79
N LEU A 114 -8.66 -11.02 -2.96
CA LEU A 114 -7.61 -11.56 -2.09
C LEU A 114 -8.16 -12.23 -0.82
N SER A 115 -9.44 -12.07 -0.51
CA SER A 115 -10.11 -12.80 0.58
C SER A 115 -10.58 -14.21 0.19
N ASP A 116 -10.35 -14.64 -1.06
CA ASP A 116 -10.55 -16.02 -1.50
C ASP A 116 -9.70 -17.00 -0.68
N ASP A 117 -10.22 -18.16 -0.37
CA ASP A 117 -9.59 -19.16 0.50
C ASP A 117 -8.23 -19.66 0.02
N CYS A 118 -7.86 -19.41 -1.24
CA CYS A 118 -6.53 -19.76 -1.74
C CYS A 118 -5.43 -18.79 -1.28
N PHE A 119 -5.79 -17.63 -0.70
CA PHE A 119 -4.85 -16.65 -0.19
C PHE A 119 -4.88 -16.61 1.34
N ASP A 120 -3.73 -16.33 1.93
CA ASP A 120 -3.57 -16.10 3.35
C ASP A 120 -2.61 -14.92 3.60
N PHE A 121 -2.34 -14.60 4.87
CA PHE A 121 -1.45 -13.51 5.24
C PHE A 121 -0.02 -13.64 4.67
N LYS A 122 0.37 -14.82 4.16
CA LYS A 122 1.71 -15.04 3.58
C LYS A 122 1.85 -14.41 2.21
N ILE A 123 0.74 -14.07 1.53
CA ILE A 123 0.77 -13.48 0.18
C ILE A 123 1.57 -12.17 0.10
N PHE A 124 1.72 -11.47 1.22
CA PHE A 124 2.49 -10.23 1.32
C PHE A 124 3.85 -10.41 1.99
N ARG A 125 4.31 -11.65 2.15
CA ARG A 125 5.54 -11.96 2.88
C ARG A 125 6.56 -12.65 2.00
N ALA A 126 7.83 -12.32 2.28
CA ALA A 126 8.97 -13.03 1.71
C ALA A 126 9.05 -14.46 2.27
N LYS A 127 9.87 -15.31 1.66
CA LYS A 127 10.09 -16.72 2.08
C LYS A 127 10.56 -16.85 3.53
N ASN A 128 11.22 -15.83 4.08
CA ASN A 128 11.60 -15.76 5.48
C ASN A 128 10.43 -15.42 6.43
N GLY A 129 9.22 -15.24 5.91
CA GLY A 129 8.01 -14.91 6.66
C GLY A 129 7.83 -13.43 7.01
N LEU A 130 8.76 -12.56 6.64
CA LEU A 130 8.66 -11.13 6.91
C LEU A 130 7.75 -10.43 5.90
N PHE A 131 6.92 -9.51 6.39
CA PHE A 131 6.15 -8.63 5.53
C PHE A 131 7.08 -7.77 4.67
N THR A 132 6.81 -7.72 3.37
CA THR A 132 7.67 -7.03 2.40
C THR A 132 6.84 -6.02 1.61
N PRO A 133 7.07 -4.70 1.80
CA PRO A 133 6.31 -3.66 1.10
C PRO A 133 6.31 -3.81 -0.43
N ASN A 134 7.43 -4.21 -1.03
CA ASN A 134 7.52 -4.39 -2.48
C ASN A 134 6.63 -5.55 -2.99
N ILE A 135 6.55 -6.66 -2.23
CA ILE A 135 5.62 -7.76 -2.55
C ILE A 135 4.17 -7.26 -2.42
N TYR A 136 3.86 -6.56 -1.32
CA TYR A 136 2.54 -5.95 -1.13
C TYR A 136 2.14 -5.05 -2.31
N ASP A 137 3.00 -4.11 -2.69
CA ASP A 137 2.73 -3.19 -3.80
C ASP A 137 2.47 -3.97 -5.09
N THR A 138 3.32 -4.95 -5.40
CA THR A 138 3.17 -5.79 -6.60
C THR A 138 1.86 -6.58 -6.58
N VAL A 139 1.56 -7.28 -5.49
CA VAL A 139 0.34 -8.07 -5.37
C VAL A 139 -0.91 -7.20 -5.51
N MET A 140 -0.96 -6.08 -4.80
CA MET A 140 -2.11 -5.16 -4.83
C MET A 140 -2.35 -4.58 -6.23
N ILE A 141 -1.30 -4.11 -6.89
CA ILE A 141 -1.39 -3.52 -8.23
C ILE A 141 -1.75 -4.58 -9.27
N MET A 142 -1.12 -5.74 -9.23
CA MET A 142 -1.42 -6.83 -10.16
C MET A 142 -2.83 -7.38 -9.97
N SER A 143 -3.30 -7.50 -8.72
CA SER A 143 -4.69 -7.87 -8.42
C SER A 143 -5.70 -6.88 -9.01
N HIS A 144 -5.43 -5.59 -8.92
CA HIS A 144 -6.29 -4.56 -9.50
C HIS A 144 -6.23 -4.60 -11.04
N LYS A 145 -5.02 -4.53 -11.62
CA LYS A 145 -4.81 -4.41 -13.06
C LYS A 145 -5.28 -5.63 -13.86
N PHE A 146 -5.08 -6.81 -13.32
CA PHE A 146 -5.42 -8.07 -13.98
C PHE A 146 -6.62 -8.77 -13.34
N PHE A 147 -7.47 -8.04 -12.62
CA PHE A 147 -8.64 -8.59 -11.95
C PHE A 147 -9.49 -9.45 -12.87
N GLU A 148 -9.86 -8.94 -14.04
CA GLU A 148 -10.73 -9.66 -15.00
C GLU A 148 -10.11 -10.98 -15.49
N LYS A 149 -8.77 -11.06 -15.55
CA LYS A 149 -8.03 -12.24 -15.98
C LYS A 149 -8.02 -13.33 -14.90
N TYR A 150 -7.91 -12.93 -13.64
CA TYR A 150 -7.64 -13.87 -12.55
C TYR A 150 -8.84 -14.11 -11.62
N LYS A 151 -9.92 -13.31 -11.71
CA LYS A 151 -11.10 -13.45 -10.86
C LYS A 151 -11.74 -14.85 -10.90
N THR A 152 -11.59 -15.57 -12.02
CA THR A 152 -12.10 -16.94 -12.20
C THR A 152 -11.04 -18.02 -11.96
N ASN A 153 -9.79 -17.63 -11.73
CA ASN A 153 -8.69 -18.56 -11.48
C ASN A 153 -7.65 -17.94 -10.51
N PRO A 154 -8.02 -17.74 -9.24
CA PRO A 154 -7.15 -17.14 -8.24
C PRO A 154 -5.91 -17.99 -7.94
N THR A 155 -6.00 -19.32 -8.06
CA THR A 155 -4.87 -20.24 -7.89
C THR A 155 -3.74 -19.98 -8.89
N ASN A 156 -4.08 -19.63 -10.14
CA ASN A 156 -3.07 -19.26 -11.15
C ASN A 156 -2.38 -17.95 -10.78
N PHE A 157 -3.12 -16.97 -10.27
CA PHE A 157 -2.53 -15.73 -9.76
C PHE A 157 -1.57 -16.00 -8.62
N LYS A 158 -1.99 -16.80 -7.62
CA LYS A 158 -1.14 -17.19 -6.50
C LYS A 158 0.16 -17.85 -6.96
N SER A 159 0.09 -18.80 -7.87
CA SER A 159 1.29 -19.48 -8.40
C SER A 159 2.30 -18.50 -9.03
N LYS A 160 1.83 -17.41 -9.63
CA LYS A 160 2.71 -16.37 -10.18
C LYS A 160 3.32 -15.49 -9.10
N ILE A 161 2.57 -15.18 -8.06
CA ILE A 161 3.10 -14.44 -6.90
C ILE A 161 4.17 -15.27 -6.18
N ASP A 162 3.95 -16.56 -5.99
CA ASP A 162 4.92 -17.46 -5.36
C ASP A 162 6.27 -17.54 -6.11
N LEU A 163 6.28 -17.20 -7.40
CA LEU A 163 7.49 -17.16 -8.21
C LEU A 163 8.21 -15.80 -8.17
N LEU A 164 7.61 -14.72 -7.68
CA LEU A 164 8.19 -13.36 -7.71
C LEU A 164 9.60 -13.30 -7.10
N GLU A 165 9.81 -13.92 -5.95
CA GLU A 165 11.12 -13.90 -5.30
C GLU A 165 12.19 -14.72 -6.03
N SER A 166 11.81 -15.55 -6.99
CA SER A 166 12.72 -16.30 -7.84
C SER A 166 13.04 -15.58 -9.14
N ASP A 167 12.23 -14.59 -9.50
CA ASP A 167 12.34 -13.80 -10.71
C ASP A 167 13.50 -12.80 -10.60
N ILE A 168 14.41 -12.83 -11.60
CA ILE A 168 15.63 -12.01 -11.62
C ILE A 168 15.26 -10.54 -11.82
N ASP A 169 14.36 -10.26 -12.76
CA ASP A 169 13.95 -8.89 -13.08
C ASP A 169 13.25 -8.23 -11.88
N TYR A 170 12.44 -9.02 -11.15
CA TYR A 170 11.82 -8.54 -9.91
C TYR A 170 12.85 -8.23 -8.82
N LYS A 171 13.86 -9.08 -8.65
CA LYS A 171 14.93 -8.86 -7.66
C LYS A 171 15.71 -7.58 -7.96
N GLU A 172 16.10 -7.38 -9.21
CA GLU A 172 16.80 -6.16 -9.64
C GLU A 172 15.94 -4.91 -9.43
N ALA A 173 14.68 -4.94 -9.86
CA ALA A 173 13.76 -3.81 -9.71
C ALA A 173 13.41 -3.49 -8.24
N SER A 174 13.38 -4.51 -7.37
CA SER A 174 13.06 -4.34 -5.94
C SER A 174 14.27 -3.95 -5.07
N GLY A 175 15.47 -3.88 -5.65
CA GLY A 175 16.71 -3.65 -4.90
C GLY A 175 17.10 -4.81 -3.99
N SER A 176 16.57 -6.01 -4.22
CA SER A 176 16.80 -7.22 -3.42
C SER A 176 18.01 -8.02 -3.93
N SER A 177 18.96 -7.39 -4.60
CA SER A 177 20.22 -8.04 -5.00
C SER A 177 21.02 -8.42 -3.76
N THR A 178 21.43 -9.68 -3.69
CA THR A 178 22.30 -10.25 -2.66
C THR A 178 23.61 -9.51 -2.52
#